data_5f88bcb68292182162a0089b754f1f27
#
_entry.id   5f88bcb68292182162a0089b754f1f27
#
_cell.length_a   1.000
_cell.length_b   1.000
_cell.length_c   1.000
_cell.angle_alpha   90.00
_cell.angle_beta   90.00
_cell.angle_gamma   90.00
#
_symmetry.space_group_name_H-M   'P 1'
#
loop_
_entity.id
_entity.type
_entity.pdbx_description
1 polymer ?
#
loop_
_entity_poly.entity_id
_entity_poly.type
_entity_poly.pdbx_seq_one_letter_code
_entity_poly.pdbx_strand_id
1 'polypeptide(L)'
;MSSVTCEAQTPPFCHKDVFKNIHSNATLCVYESAIEAYRTTYPWSEFAKIEPIKEAPTSVSISISNKGAATSFYNYDLDFTGMEDIKAYVASGYNYNTGSVLLTRVYEIPANTGFMVTGNEGSYSIPCAEVKYAYANLFRGTLTETDLQGSGGGYSNYYLADGDEGLMFYLIDGSKTLPANSAYLHIPTNTSAESRTLSLSFADDSEVTGIEDVVDGGNAEQAPVYNLSGQRVAEPRNGVFVKNGKIVIMK
;
A
#
# COMPACT_ATOMS: atom_id res chain seq x y z
N MET A 1 14.01 14.59 12.99
CA MET A 1 13.68 14.68 14.44
C MET A 1 13.91 13.28 15.00
N SER A 2 14.69 13.13 16.06
CA SER A 2 14.93 11.82 16.68
C SER A 2 14.07 11.70 17.94
N SER A 3 13.48 10.55 18.15
CA SER A 3 12.72 10.24 19.37
C SER A 3 13.26 8.99 20.03
N VAL A 4 13.14 8.91 21.34
CA VAL A 4 13.43 7.74 22.17
C VAL A 4 12.15 7.35 22.87
N THR A 5 11.72 6.10 22.78
CA THR A 5 10.56 5.58 23.50
C THR A 5 11.02 4.67 24.64
N CYS A 6 10.46 4.88 25.82
CA CYS A 6 10.70 4.04 26.99
C CYS A 6 9.35 3.67 27.65
N GLU A 7 9.01 2.40 27.58
CA GLU A 7 7.75 1.85 28.09
C GLU A 7 7.77 1.44 29.57
N ALA A 8 8.81 1.84 30.31
CA ALA A 8 8.88 1.57 31.73
C ALA A 8 8.07 2.59 32.54
N GLN A 9 7.27 2.13 33.49
CA GLN A 9 6.48 2.97 34.40
C GLN A 9 7.35 3.81 35.36
N THR A 10 8.56 3.32 35.64
CA THR A 10 9.57 4.03 36.44
C THR A 10 10.86 4.11 35.64
N PRO A 11 11.56 5.25 35.65
CA PRO A 11 12.78 5.44 34.91
C PRO A 11 13.81 4.36 35.25
N PRO A 12 14.24 3.53 34.27
CA PRO A 12 15.28 2.54 34.52
C PRO A 12 16.61 3.21 34.90
N PHE A 13 17.40 2.52 35.72
CA PHE A 13 18.76 2.98 35.97
C PHE A 13 19.57 3.02 34.69
N CYS A 14 20.14 4.17 34.37
CA CYS A 14 21.01 4.40 33.22
C CYS A 14 22.33 5.04 33.65
N HIS A 15 23.43 4.64 33.01
CA HIS A 15 24.70 5.33 33.18
C HIS A 15 24.59 6.76 32.62
N LYS A 16 25.30 7.71 33.28
CA LYS A 16 25.28 9.16 32.96
C LYS A 16 25.60 9.48 31.50
N ASP A 17 26.36 8.65 30.79
CA ASP A 17 26.78 8.89 29.42
C ASP A 17 25.90 8.20 28.37
N VAL A 18 24.80 7.55 28.77
CA VAL A 18 23.96 6.77 27.84
C VAL A 18 23.33 7.64 26.77
N PHE A 19 23.01 8.90 27.07
CA PHE A 19 22.41 9.87 26.18
C PHE A 19 23.35 10.95 25.66
N LYS A 20 24.66 10.81 25.87
CA LYS A 20 25.69 11.83 25.61
C LYS A 20 25.71 12.38 24.17
N ASN A 21 25.27 11.58 23.20
CA ASN A 21 25.24 11.95 21.78
C ASN A 21 23.83 12.11 21.22
N ILE A 22 22.81 12.18 22.08
CA ILE A 22 21.44 12.45 21.65
C ILE A 22 21.30 13.94 21.40
N HIS A 23 20.74 14.28 20.23
CA HIS A 23 20.50 15.68 19.86
C HIS A 23 19.63 16.37 20.91
N SER A 24 19.97 17.62 21.26
CA SER A 24 19.24 18.45 22.22
C SER A 24 17.74 18.61 21.88
N ASN A 25 17.33 18.32 20.65
CA ASN A 25 15.95 18.35 20.17
C ASN A 25 15.26 16.98 20.13
N ALA A 26 15.90 15.93 20.67
CA ALA A 26 15.27 14.61 20.76
C ALA A 26 14.12 14.65 21.77
N THR A 27 13.02 14.00 21.42
CA THR A 27 11.87 13.85 22.31
C THR A 27 11.93 12.48 22.98
N LEU A 28 11.77 12.44 24.30
CA LEU A 28 11.54 11.22 25.07
C LEU A 28 10.04 10.96 25.14
N CYS A 29 9.59 9.79 24.68
CA CYS A 29 8.20 9.35 24.78
C CYS A 29 8.08 8.29 25.88
N VAL A 30 7.26 8.55 26.90
CA VAL A 30 7.01 7.66 28.05
C VAL A 30 5.50 7.59 28.35
N TYR A 31 5.06 6.65 29.17
CA TYR A 31 3.67 6.67 29.62
C TYR A 31 3.32 8.01 30.30
N GLU A 32 2.13 8.52 30.05
CA GLU A 32 1.67 9.81 30.62
C GLU A 32 1.80 9.84 32.14
N SER A 33 1.45 8.74 32.82
CA SER A 33 1.59 8.58 34.26
C SER A 33 3.03 8.61 34.77
N ALA A 34 4.02 8.37 33.90
CA ALA A 34 5.43 8.31 34.24
C ALA A 34 6.20 9.62 33.97
N ILE A 35 5.62 10.58 33.25
CA ILE A 35 6.28 11.81 32.77
C ILE A 35 7.01 12.53 33.91
N GLU A 36 6.36 12.75 35.05
CA GLU A 36 6.96 13.46 36.19
C GLU A 36 8.16 12.70 36.80
N ALA A 37 8.09 11.36 36.83
CA ALA A 37 9.21 10.55 37.28
C ALA A 37 10.44 10.70 36.37
N TYR A 38 10.22 10.73 35.06
CA TYR A 38 11.30 10.91 34.09
C TYR A 38 11.86 12.32 34.06
N ARG A 39 11.05 13.36 34.32
CA ARG A 39 11.48 14.74 34.42
C ARG A 39 12.41 14.99 35.60
N THR A 40 12.27 14.21 36.66
CA THR A 40 13.05 14.37 37.90
C THR A 40 14.19 13.40 38.03
N THR A 41 14.31 12.40 37.15
CA THR A 41 15.32 11.35 37.21
C THR A 41 16.45 11.55 36.21
N TYR A 42 17.67 11.79 36.68
CA TYR A 42 18.86 11.83 35.83
C TYR A 42 19.27 10.42 35.35
N PRO A 43 19.70 10.22 34.07
CA PRO A 43 19.91 11.23 33.03
C PRO A 43 18.70 11.48 32.15
N TRP A 44 17.54 10.91 32.43
CA TRP A 44 16.31 11.07 31.64
C TRP A 44 15.81 12.52 31.62
N SER A 45 16.04 13.27 32.71
CA SER A 45 15.68 14.69 32.81
C SER A 45 16.46 15.63 31.87
N GLU A 46 17.49 15.12 31.16
CA GLU A 46 18.24 15.91 30.18
C GLU A 46 17.57 16.03 28.82
N PHE A 47 16.49 15.26 28.57
CA PHE A 47 15.70 15.44 27.36
C PHE A 47 14.97 16.78 27.38
N ALA A 48 15.18 17.59 26.34
CA ALA A 48 14.53 18.88 26.21
C ALA A 48 12.98 18.78 26.16
N LYS A 49 12.47 17.63 25.72
CA LYS A 49 11.05 17.36 25.54
C LYS A 49 10.73 15.95 26.02
N ILE A 50 9.79 15.85 26.97
CA ILE A 50 9.25 14.57 27.45
C ILE A 50 7.73 14.60 27.20
N GLU A 51 7.24 13.69 26.37
CA GLU A 51 5.86 13.61 25.92
C GLU A 51 5.27 12.23 26.23
N PRO A 52 3.94 12.12 26.31
CA PRO A 52 3.31 10.82 26.42
C PRO A 52 3.54 9.98 25.15
N ILE A 53 3.68 8.66 25.34
CA ILE A 53 3.60 7.70 24.24
C ILE A 53 2.22 7.86 23.61
N LYS A 54 2.20 8.20 22.33
CA LYS A 54 0.94 8.24 21.59
C LYS A 54 0.50 6.81 21.34
N GLU A 55 -0.61 6.42 21.90
CA GLU A 55 -1.24 5.15 21.53
C GLU A 55 -1.52 5.16 20.02
N ALA A 56 -1.25 4.04 19.37
CA ALA A 56 -1.63 3.89 17.97
C ALA A 56 -3.16 4.04 17.86
N PRO A 57 -3.66 4.74 16.85
CA PRO A 57 -5.10 4.86 16.68
C PRO A 57 -5.70 3.48 16.44
N THR A 58 -6.90 3.24 16.94
CA THR A 58 -7.65 2.01 16.68
C THR A 58 -8.26 1.99 15.29
N SER A 59 -8.38 3.14 14.65
CA SER A 59 -8.85 3.29 13.27
C SER A 59 -8.31 4.58 12.64
N VAL A 60 -8.30 4.62 11.30
CA VAL A 60 -8.06 5.82 10.51
C VAL A 60 -9.31 6.21 9.73
N SER A 61 -9.45 7.49 9.42
CA SER A 61 -10.58 7.97 8.60
C SER A 61 -10.13 8.18 7.16
N ILE A 62 -10.85 7.58 6.21
CA ILE A 62 -10.65 7.76 4.76
C ILE A 62 -11.91 8.40 4.17
N SER A 63 -11.76 9.51 3.45
CA SER A 63 -12.85 10.19 2.77
C SER A 63 -12.82 9.91 1.27
N ILE A 64 -13.96 9.51 0.73
CA ILE A 64 -14.20 9.35 -0.71
C ILE A 64 -15.14 10.47 -1.15
N SER A 65 -14.73 11.22 -2.18
CA SER A 65 -15.57 12.25 -2.80
C SER A 65 -16.62 11.62 -3.72
N ASN A 66 -17.46 12.46 -4.31
CA ASN A 66 -18.43 12.07 -5.33
C ASN A 66 -17.82 11.43 -6.60
N LYS A 67 -16.49 11.36 -6.69
CA LYS A 67 -15.76 10.68 -7.77
C LYS A 67 -15.64 9.17 -7.56
N GLY A 68 -16.05 8.68 -6.40
CA GLY A 68 -16.08 7.25 -6.08
C GLY A 68 -14.74 6.61 -5.80
N ALA A 69 -13.64 7.39 -5.74
CA ALA A 69 -12.32 6.85 -5.41
C ALA A 69 -11.41 7.88 -4.74
N ALA A 70 -10.41 7.37 -4.01
CA ALA A 70 -9.33 8.14 -3.41
C ALA A 70 -8.05 7.31 -3.32
N THR A 71 -6.89 7.95 -3.24
CA THR A 71 -5.62 7.30 -2.89
C THR A 71 -5.24 7.65 -1.46
N SER A 72 -4.62 6.70 -0.75
CA SER A 72 -4.29 6.87 0.66
C SER A 72 -2.97 6.21 1.03
N PHE A 73 -2.37 6.70 2.12
CA PHE A 73 -1.13 6.18 2.67
C PHE A 73 -1.09 6.44 4.18
N TYR A 74 -0.85 5.40 4.97
CA TYR A 74 -0.76 5.49 6.43
C TYR A 74 0.44 4.73 6.96
N ASN A 75 0.94 5.12 8.12
CA ASN A 75 1.98 4.41 8.85
C ASN A 75 1.42 3.38 9.84
N TYR A 76 0.21 2.91 9.61
CA TYR A 76 -0.50 1.88 10.37
C TYR A 76 -0.96 0.78 9.42
N ASP A 77 -0.99 -0.44 9.93
CA ASP A 77 -1.64 -1.58 9.26
C ASP A 77 -3.15 -1.39 9.30
N LEU A 78 -3.85 -1.65 8.20
CA LEU A 78 -5.27 -1.42 8.05
C LEU A 78 -5.99 -2.69 7.61
N ASP A 79 -7.19 -2.93 8.17
CA ASP A 79 -8.04 -4.07 7.85
C ASP A 79 -9.35 -3.62 7.20
N PHE A 80 -9.56 -4.05 5.95
CA PHE A 80 -10.77 -3.85 5.16
C PHE A 80 -11.67 -5.11 5.11
N THR A 81 -11.34 -6.15 5.90
CA THR A 81 -12.10 -7.40 5.93
C THR A 81 -13.54 -7.13 6.39
N GLY A 82 -14.51 -7.66 5.65
CA GLY A 82 -15.92 -7.46 5.93
C GLY A 82 -16.50 -6.08 5.58
N MET A 83 -15.69 -5.18 5.02
CA MET A 83 -16.18 -3.89 4.51
C MET A 83 -16.67 -4.05 3.07
N GLU A 84 -17.97 -3.88 2.85
CA GLU A 84 -18.59 -4.01 1.52
C GLU A 84 -18.69 -2.67 0.79
N ASP A 85 -18.89 -1.58 1.54
CA ASP A 85 -19.12 -0.23 0.98
C ASP A 85 -17.85 0.47 0.51
N ILE A 86 -16.68 -0.01 0.91
CA ILE A 86 -15.38 0.49 0.51
C ILE A 86 -14.46 -0.68 0.15
N LYS A 87 -13.75 -0.57 -0.95
CA LYS A 87 -12.81 -1.59 -1.43
C LYS A 87 -11.42 -0.99 -1.56
N ALA A 88 -10.39 -1.72 -1.11
CA ALA A 88 -9.00 -1.30 -1.20
C ALA A 88 -8.26 -2.06 -2.30
N TYR A 89 -7.34 -1.36 -2.98
CA TYR A 89 -6.56 -1.89 -4.10
C TYR A 89 -5.10 -1.47 -4.01
N VAL A 90 -4.21 -2.38 -4.39
CA VAL A 90 -2.81 -2.09 -4.68
C VAL A 90 -2.57 -2.06 -6.18
N ALA A 91 -1.61 -1.26 -6.64
CA ALA A 91 -1.20 -1.23 -8.04
C ALA A 91 -0.18 -2.34 -8.28
N SER A 92 -0.66 -3.53 -8.63
CA SER A 92 0.16 -4.74 -8.76
C SER A 92 0.96 -4.80 -10.07
N GLY A 93 0.58 -4.00 -11.07
CA GLY A 93 1.27 -3.97 -12.35
C GLY A 93 0.91 -2.77 -13.21
N TYR A 94 1.63 -2.66 -14.32
CA TYR A 94 1.41 -1.64 -15.34
C TYR A 94 1.57 -2.26 -16.73
N ASN A 95 0.61 -1.99 -17.62
CA ASN A 95 0.68 -2.43 -19.01
C ASN A 95 1.11 -1.27 -19.91
N TYR A 96 2.35 -1.34 -20.40
CA TYR A 96 2.95 -0.31 -21.27
C TYR A 96 2.25 -0.17 -22.63
N ASN A 97 1.62 -1.23 -23.14
CA ASN A 97 0.97 -1.20 -24.46
C ASN A 97 -0.37 -0.48 -24.41
N THR A 98 -1.10 -0.61 -23.31
CA THR A 98 -2.45 -0.02 -23.15
C THR A 98 -2.43 1.25 -22.31
N GLY A 99 -1.33 1.58 -21.63
CA GLY A 99 -1.27 2.67 -20.66
C GLY A 99 -2.25 2.48 -19.51
N SER A 100 -2.35 1.24 -18.99
CA SER A 100 -3.26 0.91 -17.89
C SER A 100 -2.52 0.40 -16.67
N VAL A 101 -3.02 0.74 -15.49
CA VAL A 101 -2.55 0.25 -14.19
C VAL A 101 -3.44 -0.88 -13.74
N LEU A 102 -2.85 -2.03 -13.43
CA LEU A 102 -3.56 -3.18 -12.87
C LEU A 102 -3.74 -2.97 -11.35
N LEU A 103 -5.00 -2.86 -10.94
CA LEU A 103 -5.42 -2.69 -9.56
C LEU A 103 -5.96 -4.02 -9.03
N THR A 104 -5.25 -4.59 -8.07
CA THR A 104 -5.65 -5.85 -7.41
C THR A 104 -6.30 -5.54 -6.07
N ARG A 105 -7.50 -6.07 -5.86
CA ARG A 105 -8.23 -5.93 -4.60
C ARG A 105 -7.47 -6.61 -3.47
N VAL A 106 -7.42 -5.95 -2.33
CA VAL A 106 -6.80 -6.46 -1.10
C VAL A 106 -7.71 -6.14 0.08
N TYR A 107 -7.63 -6.95 1.12
CA TYR A 107 -8.43 -6.79 2.35
C TYR A 107 -7.60 -6.27 3.51
N GLU A 108 -6.30 -6.36 3.43
CA GLU A 108 -5.36 -5.92 4.47
C GLU A 108 -4.29 -5.02 3.80
N ILE A 109 -3.95 -3.91 4.41
CA ILE A 109 -2.93 -2.98 3.93
C ILE A 109 -1.84 -2.84 4.99
N PRO A 110 -0.61 -3.29 4.71
CA PRO A 110 0.51 -3.07 5.62
C PRO A 110 0.83 -1.59 5.82
N ALA A 111 1.34 -1.24 6.97
CA ALA A 111 1.87 0.10 7.24
C ALA A 111 2.85 0.56 6.15
N ASN A 112 2.84 1.84 5.85
CA ASN A 112 3.70 2.46 4.82
C ASN A 112 3.49 1.89 3.41
N THR A 113 2.28 1.41 3.13
CA THR A 113 1.86 0.94 1.81
C THR A 113 0.88 1.93 1.20
N GLY A 114 1.17 2.46 0.00
CA GLY A 114 0.23 3.27 -0.76
C GLY A 114 -0.87 2.40 -1.35
N PHE A 115 -2.10 2.90 -1.38
CA PHE A 115 -3.24 2.17 -1.92
C PHE A 115 -4.31 3.11 -2.48
N MET A 116 -5.20 2.55 -3.25
CA MET A 116 -6.40 3.22 -3.74
C MET A 116 -7.62 2.59 -3.09
N VAL A 117 -8.62 3.41 -2.81
CA VAL A 117 -9.94 2.93 -2.39
C VAL A 117 -11.01 3.34 -3.38
N THR A 118 -12.05 2.51 -3.50
CA THR A 118 -13.28 2.84 -4.21
C THR A 118 -14.48 2.64 -3.29
N GLY A 119 -15.53 3.45 -3.49
CA GLY A 119 -16.76 3.37 -2.71
C GLY A 119 -17.67 4.56 -2.98
N ASN A 120 -18.80 4.61 -2.28
CA ASN A 120 -19.69 5.76 -2.36
C ASN A 120 -19.05 6.98 -1.68
N GLU A 121 -19.55 8.17 -2.03
CA GLU A 121 -19.16 9.39 -1.33
C GLU A 121 -19.43 9.28 0.17
N GLY A 122 -18.42 9.57 0.98
CA GLY A 122 -18.54 9.47 2.42
C GLY A 122 -17.19 9.42 3.15
N SER A 123 -17.27 9.28 4.46
CA SER A 123 -16.12 9.10 5.35
C SER A 123 -16.22 7.72 6.01
N TYR A 124 -15.16 6.95 5.90
CA TYR A 124 -15.08 5.57 6.35
C TYR A 124 -14.05 5.43 7.47
N SER A 125 -14.42 4.79 8.56
CA SER A 125 -13.49 4.45 9.65
C SER A 125 -12.91 3.08 9.40
N ILE A 126 -11.62 3.01 9.10
CA ILE A 126 -10.91 1.76 8.78
C ILE A 126 -10.15 1.30 10.02
N PRO A 127 -10.42 0.10 10.54
CA PRO A 127 -9.71 -0.45 11.68
C PRO A 127 -8.20 -0.57 11.44
N CYS A 128 -7.40 -0.27 12.47
CA CYS A 128 -5.99 -0.61 12.51
C CYS A 128 -5.85 -2.01 13.12
N ALA A 129 -5.22 -2.93 12.39
CA ALA A 129 -5.01 -4.31 12.82
C ALA A 129 -3.67 -4.81 12.26
N GLU A 130 -3.03 -5.76 12.96
CA GLU A 130 -1.76 -6.33 12.52
C GLU A 130 -1.94 -7.09 11.20
N VAL A 131 -1.12 -6.76 10.21
CA VAL A 131 -1.12 -7.35 8.87
C VAL A 131 0.12 -8.20 8.65
N LYS A 132 -0.06 -9.38 8.05
CA LYS A 132 1.01 -10.37 7.86
C LYS A 132 1.58 -10.43 6.44
N TYR A 133 0.95 -9.75 5.49
CA TYR A 133 1.28 -9.87 4.07
C TYR A 133 1.84 -8.56 3.51
N ALA A 134 2.78 -8.68 2.57
CA ALA A 134 3.27 -7.56 1.76
C ALA A 134 2.88 -7.81 0.29
N TYR A 135 2.64 -6.74 -0.45
CA TYR A 135 2.22 -6.78 -1.85
C TYR A 135 3.27 -6.15 -2.76
N ALA A 136 3.44 -6.72 -3.96
CA ALA A 136 4.06 -5.98 -5.05
C ALA A 136 3.18 -4.76 -5.35
N ASN A 137 3.76 -3.55 -5.35
CA ASN A 137 2.96 -2.34 -5.41
C ASN A 137 3.72 -1.17 -6.05
N LEU A 138 3.10 -0.54 -7.02
CA LEU A 138 3.62 0.65 -7.69
C LEU A 138 3.24 1.96 -6.98
N PHE A 139 2.34 1.91 -6.01
CA PHE A 139 2.04 3.08 -5.19
C PHE A 139 3.18 3.41 -4.24
N ARG A 140 3.39 4.71 -4.06
CA ARG A 140 4.16 5.33 -2.99
C ARG A 140 3.26 6.31 -2.26
N GLY A 141 3.67 6.83 -1.12
CA GLY A 141 2.81 7.75 -0.39
C GLY A 141 3.55 8.77 0.45
N THR A 142 2.77 9.71 0.98
CA THR A 142 3.24 10.83 1.80
C THR A 142 2.45 10.87 3.11
N LEU A 143 3.14 10.92 4.24
CA LEU A 143 2.51 11.12 5.56
C LEU A 143 2.26 12.59 5.89
N THR A 144 2.94 13.49 5.19
CA THR A 144 2.82 14.94 5.33
C THR A 144 2.58 15.55 3.97
N GLU A 145 2.07 16.77 3.93
CA GLU A 145 2.01 17.55 2.69
C GLU A 145 3.39 17.60 2.05
N THR A 146 3.48 17.25 0.76
CA THR A 146 4.74 17.07 0.06
C THR A 146 4.64 17.55 -1.38
N ASP A 147 5.62 18.34 -1.81
CA ASP A 147 5.80 18.73 -3.21
C ASP A 147 6.50 17.60 -3.96
N LEU A 148 5.77 16.96 -4.87
CA LEU A 148 6.23 15.84 -5.67
C LEU A 148 6.58 16.28 -7.08
N GLN A 149 7.78 15.91 -7.55
CA GLN A 149 8.20 16.13 -8.94
C GLN A 149 7.55 15.09 -9.86
N GLY A 150 7.21 15.49 -11.09
CA GLY A 150 6.55 14.63 -12.06
C GLY A 150 7.43 13.49 -12.54
N SER A 151 8.71 13.76 -12.79
CA SER A 151 9.66 12.74 -13.23
C SER A 151 11.04 13.00 -12.66
N GLY A 152 11.81 11.93 -12.52
CA GLY A 152 13.19 12.00 -12.03
C GLY A 152 13.72 10.63 -11.63
N GLY A 153 15.05 10.44 -11.69
CA GLY A 153 15.69 9.20 -11.26
C GLY A 153 15.25 7.93 -12.03
N GLY A 154 14.73 8.07 -13.25
CA GLY A 154 14.24 6.95 -14.06
C GLY A 154 12.80 6.55 -13.74
N TYR A 155 12.03 7.41 -13.06
CA TYR A 155 10.62 7.17 -12.70
C TYR A 155 9.75 8.36 -13.08
N SER A 156 8.47 8.08 -13.34
CA SER A 156 7.39 9.04 -13.58
C SER A 156 6.31 8.89 -12.52
N ASN A 157 5.85 10.03 -12.00
CA ASN A 157 4.88 10.07 -10.92
C ASN A 157 3.51 10.52 -11.44
N TYR A 158 2.47 9.80 -11.05
CA TYR A 158 1.09 10.06 -11.46
C TYR A 158 0.21 10.18 -10.22
N TYR A 159 -0.77 11.07 -10.28
CA TYR A 159 -1.78 11.26 -9.25
C TYR A 159 -3.18 10.94 -9.77
N LEU A 160 -4.05 10.45 -8.90
CA LEU A 160 -5.45 10.18 -9.23
C LEU A 160 -6.22 11.49 -9.34
N ALA A 161 -6.91 11.71 -10.45
CA ALA A 161 -7.79 12.85 -10.65
C ALA A 161 -8.94 12.48 -11.58
N ASP A 162 -10.01 13.29 -11.53
CA ASP A 162 -11.11 13.28 -12.46
C ASP A 162 -10.93 14.48 -13.41
N GLY A 163 -10.43 14.20 -14.59
CA GLY A 163 -10.19 15.18 -15.64
C GLY A 163 -11.14 14.99 -16.83
N ASP A 164 -10.78 15.55 -17.97
CA ASP A 164 -11.61 15.52 -19.20
C ASP A 164 -11.87 14.08 -19.70
N GLU A 165 -10.96 13.15 -19.41
CA GLU A 165 -11.07 11.73 -19.77
C GLU A 165 -11.69 10.87 -18.64
N GLY A 166 -12.18 11.51 -17.57
CA GLY A 166 -12.73 10.86 -16.40
C GLY A 166 -11.70 10.56 -15.31
N LEU A 167 -12.03 9.63 -14.43
CA LEU A 167 -11.19 9.24 -13.30
C LEU A 167 -10.01 8.38 -13.78
N MET A 168 -8.80 8.96 -13.77
CA MET A 168 -7.57 8.33 -14.25
C MET A 168 -6.39 8.78 -13.40
N PHE A 169 -5.24 8.14 -13.62
CA PHE A 169 -3.97 8.65 -13.11
C PHE A 169 -3.35 9.59 -14.16
N TYR A 170 -3.07 10.81 -13.76
CA TYR A 170 -2.47 11.85 -14.58
C TYR A 170 -1.01 12.05 -14.24
N LEU A 171 -0.15 12.14 -15.26
CA LEU A 171 1.25 12.49 -15.08
C LEU A 171 1.36 13.85 -14.40
N ILE A 172 2.21 13.96 -13.38
CA ILE A 172 2.53 15.25 -12.78
C ILE A 172 3.40 16.02 -13.76
N ASP A 173 2.91 17.14 -14.23
CA ASP A 173 3.69 18.06 -15.09
C ASP A 173 4.43 19.06 -14.19
N GLY A 174 5.77 19.00 -14.23
CA GLY A 174 6.62 19.77 -13.32
C GLY A 174 6.54 19.28 -11.88
N SER A 175 5.81 19.96 -11.03
CA SER A 175 5.60 19.58 -9.61
C SER A 175 4.15 19.73 -9.18
N LYS A 176 3.77 18.94 -8.18
CA LYS A 176 2.43 18.98 -7.57
C LYS A 176 2.52 18.74 -6.07
N THR A 177 1.90 19.60 -5.29
CA THR A 177 1.72 19.40 -3.86
C THR A 177 0.65 18.34 -3.63
N LEU A 178 1.00 17.25 -2.96
CA LEU A 178 0.09 16.22 -2.49
C LEU A 178 -0.22 16.44 -1.00
N PRO A 179 -1.48 16.31 -0.59
CA PRO A 179 -1.84 16.40 0.83
C PRO A 179 -1.22 15.24 1.63
N ALA A 180 -1.20 15.41 2.96
CA ALA A 180 -0.82 14.35 3.87
C ALA A 180 -1.71 13.10 3.67
N ASN A 181 -1.15 11.93 3.95
CA ASN A 181 -1.80 10.63 3.83
C ASN A 181 -2.32 10.31 2.42
N SER A 182 -1.66 10.84 1.39
CA SER A 182 -1.98 10.57 -0.02
C SER A 182 -1.04 9.55 -0.64
N ALA A 183 -1.51 8.81 -1.63
CA ALA A 183 -0.66 7.97 -2.45
C ALA A 183 -0.64 8.43 -3.92
N TYR A 184 0.43 8.07 -4.61
CA TYR A 184 0.66 8.33 -6.02
C TYR A 184 1.31 7.10 -6.66
N LEU A 185 1.17 6.96 -7.98
CA LEU A 185 1.88 5.94 -8.72
C LEU A 185 3.32 6.38 -9.01
N HIS A 186 4.24 5.46 -8.82
CA HIS A 186 5.68 5.64 -9.08
C HIS A 186 6.12 4.56 -10.05
N ILE A 187 6.10 4.87 -11.34
CA ILE A 187 6.29 3.91 -12.43
C ILE A 187 7.65 4.15 -13.09
N PRO A 188 8.45 3.09 -13.38
CA PRO A 188 9.68 3.24 -14.14
C PRO A 188 9.41 3.93 -15.49
N THR A 189 10.19 4.96 -15.81
CA THR A 189 10.06 5.70 -17.06
C THR A 189 10.40 4.78 -18.22
N ASN A 190 9.49 4.59 -19.15
CA ASN A 190 9.77 3.95 -20.43
C ASN A 190 10.04 5.03 -21.47
N THR A 191 11.27 5.12 -21.93
CA THR A 191 11.71 6.15 -22.91
C THR A 191 11.01 6.07 -24.26
N SER A 192 10.24 5.01 -24.52
CA SER A 192 9.60 4.80 -25.83
C SER A 192 8.17 5.36 -25.94
N ALA A 193 7.43 5.51 -24.83
CA ALA A 193 6.09 6.13 -24.80
C ALA A 193 5.66 6.41 -23.35
N GLU A 194 5.95 7.60 -22.86
CA GLU A 194 5.38 8.07 -21.61
C GLU A 194 3.93 8.53 -21.85
N SER A 195 2.96 7.80 -21.34
CA SER A 195 1.54 8.22 -21.43
C SER A 195 1.28 9.34 -20.43
N ARG A 196 0.56 10.38 -20.84
CA ARG A 196 0.15 11.47 -19.95
C ARG A 196 -0.94 11.05 -18.98
N THR A 197 -1.70 10.01 -19.33
CA THR A 197 -2.79 9.45 -18.54
C THR A 197 -2.68 7.93 -18.49
N LEU A 198 -3.06 7.36 -17.37
CA LEU A 198 -3.11 5.91 -17.18
C LEU A 198 -4.52 5.51 -16.75
N SER A 199 -5.13 4.62 -17.50
CA SER A 199 -6.45 4.08 -17.18
C SER A 199 -6.39 3.10 -16.01
N LEU A 200 -7.51 2.94 -15.31
CA LEU A 200 -7.68 1.99 -14.24
C LEU A 200 -8.13 0.64 -14.81
N SER A 201 -7.41 -0.42 -14.53
CA SER A 201 -7.79 -1.80 -14.86
C SER A 201 -7.90 -2.59 -13.57
N PHE A 202 -9.09 -3.04 -13.23
CA PHE A 202 -9.33 -3.82 -12.03
C PHE A 202 -9.19 -5.31 -12.36
N ALA A 203 -8.36 -6.02 -11.59
CA ALA A 203 -8.38 -7.48 -11.63
C ALA A 203 -9.73 -7.96 -11.11
N ASP A 204 -10.44 -8.78 -11.90
CA ASP A 204 -11.73 -9.33 -11.49
C ASP A 204 -11.58 -10.13 -10.19
N ASP A 205 -12.50 -9.94 -9.25
CA ASP A 205 -12.56 -10.67 -7.97
C ASP A 205 -12.67 -12.21 -8.15
N SER A 206 -12.90 -12.68 -9.38
CA SER A 206 -13.00 -14.09 -9.75
C SER A 206 -11.67 -14.75 -10.15
N GLU A 207 -10.58 -13.98 -10.32
CA GLU A 207 -9.30 -14.48 -10.85
C GLU A 207 -8.10 -14.19 -9.94
N VAL A 208 -8.19 -14.54 -8.66
CA VAL A 208 -6.97 -14.74 -7.85
C VAL A 208 -6.54 -16.21 -7.97
N THR A 209 -6.35 -16.65 -9.19
CA THR A 209 -5.51 -17.81 -9.51
C THR A 209 -4.56 -17.36 -10.61
N GLY A 210 -3.31 -17.12 -10.26
CA GLY A 210 -2.28 -16.59 -11.16
C GLY A 210 -1.93 -17.50 -12.34
N ILE A 211 -2.84 -17.58 -13.29
CA ILE A 211 -2.58 -18.00 -14.67
C ILE A 211 -3.59 -17.21 -15.51
N GLU A 212 -3.13 -16.21 -16.27
CA GLU A 212 -3.93 -15.63 -17.34
C GLU A 212 -4.35 -16.74 -18.27
N ASP A 213 -5.67 -16.96 -18.42
CA ASP A 213 -6.18 -17.72 -19.56
C ASP A 213 -5.79 -16.96 -20.84
N VAL A 214 -4.85 -17.51 -21.58
CA VAL A 214 -4.70 -17.18 -23.00
C VAL A 214 -5.97 -17.70 -23.66
N VAL A 215 -6.98 -16.83 -23.80
CA VAL A 215 -8.17 -17.11 -24.59
C VAL A 215 -7.76 -17.10 -26.06
N ASP A 216 -7.21 -18.22 -26.51
CA ASP A 216 -7.22 -18.56 -27.91
C ASP A 216 -8.69 -18.99 -28.21
N GLY A 217 -9.35 -18.25 -29.09
CA GLY A 217 -10.79 -18.39 -29.40
C GLY A 217 -11.22 -19.73 -30.01
N GLY A 218 -10.91 -20.83 -29.32
CA GLY A 218 -11.19 -22.19 -29.72
C GLY A 218 -12.03 -22.94 -28.69
N ASN A 219 -13.03 -23.67 -29.17
CA ASN A 219 -13.96 -24.56 -28.48
C ASN A 219 -13.42 -25.16 -27.18
N ALA A 220 -14.19 -25.09 -26.12
CA ALA A 220 -13.88 -25.58 -24.76
C ALA A 220 -13.47 -27.09 -24.70
N GLU A 221 -13.70 -27.87 -25.76
CA GLU A 221 -13.27 -29.29 -25.90
C GLU A 221 -11.79 -29.45 -26.25
N GLN A 222 -11.12 -28.41 -26.79
CA GLN A 222 -9.72 -28.46 -27.22
C GLN A 222 -8.73 -27.68 -26.32
N ALA A 223 -9.13 -27.31 -25.13
CA ALA A 223 -8.28 -26.57 -24.22
C ALA A 223 -7.01 -27.37 -23.87
N PRO A 224 -5.82 -26.73 -23.91
CA PRO A 224 -4.56 -27.40 -23.63
C PRO A 224 -4.51 -27.93 -22.20
N VAL A 225 -3.89 -29.10 -22.06
CA VAL A 225 -3.69 -29.76 -20.76
C VAL A 225 -2.23 -29.61 -20.36
N TYR A 226 -1.99 -29.31 -19.09
CA TYR A 226 -0.67 -29.13 -18.53
C TYR A 226 -0.42 -30.11 -17.37
N ASN A 227 0.82 -30.56 -17.20
CA ASN A 227 1.24 -31.29 -16.02
C ASN A 227 1.41 -30.30 -14.81
N LEU A 228 1.64 -30.85 -13.62
CA LEU A 228 1.86 -30.03 -12.41
C LEU A 228 3.15 -29.20 -12.44
N SER A 229 4.03 -29.42 -13.42
CA SER A 229 5.22 -28.60 -13.66
C SER A 229 5.00 -27.51 -14.72
N GLY A 230 3.74 -27.31 -15.17
CA GLY A 230 3.39 -26.26 -16.14
C GLY A 230 3.74 -26.58 -17.59
N GLN A 231 4.14 -27.81 -17.92
CA GLN A 231 4.45 -28.25 -19.31
C GLN A 231 3.18 -28.74 -20.00
N ARG A 232 2.95 -28.30 -21.22
CA ARG A 232 1.81 -28.75 -22.06
C ARG A 232 1.96 -30.24 -22.39
N VAL A 233 0.89 -31.00 -22.18
CA VAL A 233 0.82 -32.42 -22.45
C VAL A 233 -0.13 -32.65 -23.62
N ALA A 234 0.41 -33.19 -24.75
CA ALA A 234 -0.39 -33.41 -25.95
C ALA A 234 -1.34 -34.61 -25.82
N GLU A 235 -0.94 -35.64 -25.07
CA GLU A 235 -1.73 -36.84 -24.82
C GLU A 235 -1.72 -37.15 -23.31
N PRO A 236 -2.59 -36.54 -22.50
CA PRO A 236 -2.62 -36.81 -21.08
C PRO A 236 -3.20 -38.21 -20.82
N ARG A 237 -2.47 -39.05 -20.11
CA ARG A 237 -2.89 -40.43 -19.73
C ARG A 237 -2.51 -40.66 -18.27
N ASN A 238 -3.43 -41.25 -17.50
CA ASN A 238 -3.22 -41.69 -16.11
C ASN A 238 -2.44 -40.69 -15.23
N GLY A 239 -3.09 -39.65 -14.73
CA GLY A 239 -2.40 -38.70 -13.88
C GLY A 239 -3.24 -37.50 -13.49
N VAL A 240 -2.61 -36.57 -12.77
CA VAL A 240 -3.19 -35.29 -12.35
C VAL A 240 -2.67 -34.20 -13.29
N PHE A 241 -3.57 -33.46 -13.89
CA PHE A 241 -3.28 -32.43 -14.89
C PHE A 241 -4.04 -31.15 -14.56
N VAL A 242 -3.67 -30.05 -15.19
CA VAL A 242 -4.40 -28.79 -15.16
C VAL A 242 -5.02 -28.53 -16.54
N LYS A 243 -6.33 -28.32 -16.59
CA LYS A 243 -7.08 -27.95 -17.80
C LYS A 243 -8.04 -26.83 -17.45
N ASN A 244 -7.99 -25.71 -18.17
CA ASN A 244 -8.80 -24.51 -17.90
C ASN A 244 -8.68 -24.04 -16.43
N GLY A 245 -7.46 -23.98 -15.90
CA GLY A 245 -7.22 -23.58 -14.52
C GLY A 245 -7.73 -24.53 -13.43
N LYS A 246 -8.30 -25.70 -13.82
CA LYS A 246 -8.82 -26.71 -12.87
C LYS A 246 -7.98 -27.96 -12.87
N ILE A 247 -7.78 -28.52 -11.67
CA ILE A 247 -7.12 -29.83 -11.54
C ILE A 247 -8.08 -30.92 -12.04
N VAL A 248 -7.62 -31.73 -13.00
CA VAL A 248 -8.36 -32.86 -13.54
C VAL A 248 -7.56 -34.16 -13.39
N ILE A 249 -8.25 -35.23 -13.01
CA ILE A 249 -7.65 -36.56 -12.95
C ILE A 249 -8.09 -37.34 -14.20
N MET A 250 -7.14 -37.72 -15.03
CA MET A 250 -7.39 -38.57 -16.19
C MET A 250 -6.96 -39.99 -15.89
N LYS A 251 -7.80 -40.96 -16.28
CA LYS A 251 -7.57 -42.39 -16.10
C LYS A 251 -7.26 -43.02 -17.44
#